data_066ded2d78c489e4a9087773eef77139
#
_entry.id   066ded2d78c489e4a9087773eef77139
#
_cell.length_a   1.000
_cell.length_b   1.000
_cell.length_c   1.000
_cell.angle_alpha   90.00
_cell.angle_beta   90.00
_cell.angle_gamma   90.00
#
_symmetry.space_group_name_H-M   'P 1'
#
loop_
_entity.id
_entity.type
_entity.pdbx_description
1 polymer ?
#
loop_
_entity_poly.entity_id
_entity_poly.type
_entity_poly.pdbx_seq_one_letter_code
_entity_poly.pdbx_strand_id
1 'polypeptide(L)'
;MKAVVVHEPGGPEVLHVEERPIPQARPGWILVRVRAFGLNRSELITRAGGSGDAVRFPRVLGIECAGEVVEAPDSDLQPGQRVLAAMGGMGRDYDGGYQQYALLPASQVIPVTSTILLRRRNMRAPSFR
;
A
#
# COMPACT_ATOMS: atom_id res chain seq x y z
N MET A 1 -4.27 -6.34 11.56
CA MET A 1 -4.71 -6.02 10.19
C MET A 1 -4.33 -7.11 9.21
N LYS A 2 -5.00 -7.17 8.08
CA LYS A 2 -4.63 -8.09 6.99
C LYS A 2 -3.63 -7.45 6.05
N ALA A 3 -2.62 -8.23 5.66
CA ALA A 3 -1.62 -7.86 4.68
C ALA A 3 -1.30 -9.05 3.78
N VAL A 4 -0.96 -8.79 2.53
CA VAL A 4 -0.42 -9.82 1.62
C VAL A 4 1.09 -9.78 1.72
N VAL A 5 1.68 -10.81 2.28
CA VAL A 5 3.12 -10.87 2.60
C VAL A 5 3.81 -11.88 1.71
N VAL A 6 4.96 -11.50 1.19
CA VAL A 6 5.87 -12.39 0.45
C VAL A 6 7.08 -12.65 1.34
N HIS A 7 7.31 -13.91 1.69
CA HIS A 7 8.46 -14.32 2.54
C HIS A 7 9.68 -14.70 1.73
N GLU A 8 9.49 -15.17 0.51
CA GLU A 8 10.55 -15.57 -0.40
C GLU A 8 10.11 -15.33 -1.86
N PRO A 9 11.02 -15.12 -2.79
CA PRO A 9 10.67 -14.99 -4.19
C PRO A 9 10.02 -16.27 -4.75
N GLY A 10 9.11 -16.10 -5.69
CA GLY A 10 8.45 -17.24 -6.36
C GLY A 10 7.30 -16.82 -7.26
N GLY A 11 6.46 -17.79 -7.58
CA GLY A 11 5.23 -17.62 -8.32
C GLY A 11 4.09 -17.06 -7.47
N PRO A 12 2.84 -17.10 -7.97
CA PRO A 12 1.67 -16.60 -7.23
C PRO A 12 1.45 -17.27 -5.86
N GLU A 13 1.95 -18.46 -5.66
CA GLU A 13 1.84 -19.26 -4.43
C GLU A 13 2.56 -18.62 -3.23
N VAL A 14 3.51 -17.71 -3.47
CA VAL A 14 4.22 -17.02 -2.38
C VAL A 14 3.46 -15.81 -1.81
N LEU A 15 2.33 -15.47 -2.38
CA LEU A 15 1.45 -14.42 -1.87
C LEU A 15 0.58 -14.99 -0.74
N HIS A 16 0.88 -14.60 0.50
CA HIS A 16 0.17 -15.07 1.69
C HIS A 16 -0.59 -13.93 2.36
N VAL A 17 -1.88 -14.13 2.63
CA VAL A 17 -2.66 -13.23 3.49
C VAL A 17 -2.36 -13.57 4.94
N GLU A 18 -1.87 -12.60 5.68
CA GLU A 18 -1.47 -12.76 7.08
C GLU A 18 -2.08 -11.68 7.96
N GLU A 19 -2.29 -12.01 9.22
CA GLU A 19 -2.57 -11.01 10.26
C GLU A 19 -1.26 -10.40 10.74
N ARG A 20 -1.22 -9.09 10.77
CA ARG A 20 -0.08 -8.31 11.26
C ARG A 20 -0.55 -7.17 12.17
N PRO A 21 0.28 -6.73 13.13
CA PRO A 21 -0.06 -5.56 13.90
C PRO A 21 -0.17 -4.32 13.01
N ILE A 22 -1.07 -3.41 13.35
CA ILE A 22 -1.15 -2.10 12.69
C ILE A 22 0.12 -1.32 13.05
N PRO A 23 0.87 -0.80 12.07
CA PRO A 23 2.06 0.01 12.35
C PRO A 23 1.70 1.28 13.13
N GLN A 24 2.66 1.81 13.85
CA GLN A 24 2.51 3.07 14.56
C GLN A 24 3.12 4.22 13.76
N ALA A 25 2.37 5.31 13.60
CA ALA A 25 2.90 6.54 13.05
C ALA A 25 4.01 7.11 13.95
N ARG A 26 4.94 7.80 13.34
CA ARG A 26 6.03 8.50 14.00
C ARG A 26 6.45 9.72 13.18
N PRO A 27 7.19 10.68 13.76
CA PRO A 27 7.68 11.82 12.99
C PRO A 27 8.32 11.41 11.68
N GLY A 28 7.88 12.01 10.56
CA GLY A 28 8.34 11.67 9.21
C GLY A 28 7.65 10.48 8.55
N TRP A 29 6.82 9.74 9.28
CA TRP A 29 6.08 8.57 8.77
C TRP A 29 4.59 8.67 9.09
N ILE A 30 3.78 8.56 8.08
CA ILE A 30 2.33 8.74 8.14
C ILE A 30 1.65 7.38 8.07
N LEU A 31 0.70 7.15 8.99
CA LEU A 31 -0.15 5.98 8.93
C LEU A 31 -1.37 6.27 8.04
N VAL A 32 -1.52 5.50 7.00
CA VAL A 32 -2.60 5.60 6.01
C VAL A 32 -3.48 4.36 6.06
N ARG A 33 -4.78 4.55 6.18
CA ARG A 33 -5.76 3.50 5.96
C ARG A 33 -5.94 3.32 4.46
N VAL A 34 -5.50 2.21 3.92
CA VAL A 34 -5.56 1.92 2.49
C VAL A 34 -7.00 1.59 2.08
N ARG A 35 -7.50 2.33 1.10
CA ARG A 35 -8.84 2.11 0.52
C ARG A 35 -8.77 1.45 -0.84
N ALA A 36 -7.68 1.68 -1.56
CA ALA A 36 -7.42 1.11 -2.87
C ALA A 36 -5.92 1.05 -3.13
N PHE A 37 -5.50 0.10 -3.91
CA PHE A 37 -4.15 0.01 -4.45
C PHE A 37 -4.20 -0.50 -5.88
N GLY A 38 -3.20 -0.14 -6.68
CA GLY A 38 -3.04 -0.65 -8.03
C GLY A 38 -2.30 -1.97 -8.07
N LEU A 39 -2.47 -2.70 -9.16
CA LEU A 39 -1.70 -3.89 -9.50
C LEU A 39 -0.78 -3.54 -10.66
N ASN A 40 0.51 -3.66 -10.47
CA ASN A 40 1.51 -3.23 -11.43
C ASN A 40 2.45 -4.37 -11.81
N ARG A 41 2.94 -4.32 -13.04
CA ARG A 41 3.87 -5.34 -13.54
C ARG A 41 5.17 -5.41 -12.73
N SER A 42 5.63 -4.29 -12.19
CA SER A 42 6.83 -4.25 -11.34
C SER A 42 6.72 -5.15 -10.11
N GLU A 43 5.53 -5.31 -9.56
CA GLU A 43 5.28 -6.18 -8.41
C GLU A 43 5.44 -7.66 -8.77
N LEU A 44 5.07 -8.04 -9.99
CA LEU A 44 5.32 -9.40 -10.50
C LEU A 44 6.82 -9.69 -10.59
N ILE A 45 7.60 -8.73 -11.04
CA ILE A 45 9.06 -8.82 -11.14
C ILE A 45 9.67 -8.95 -9.76
N THR A 46 9.25 -8.11 -8.81
CA THR A 46 9.73 -8.14 -7.43
C THR A 46 9.36 -9.46 -6.76
N ARG A 47 8.11 -9.91 -6.90
CA ARG A 47 7.67 -11.22 -6.36
C ARG A 47 8.51 -12.37 -6.88
N ALA A 48 8.84 -12.37 -8.16
CA ALA A 48 9.63 -13.41 -8.80
C ALA A 48 11.14 -13.35 -8.46
N GLY A 49 11.59 -12.34 -7.72
CA GLY A 49 12.99 -12.17 -7.35
C GLY A 49 13.81 -11.32 -8.31
N GLY A 50 13.17 -10.70 -9.30
CA GLY A 50 13.84 -9.88 -10.31
C GLY A 50 14.41 -8.56 -9.79
N SER A 51 14.09 -8.18 -8.55
CA SER A 51 14.66 -7.01 -7.88
C SER A 51 15.98 -7.31 -7.14
N GLY A 52 16.39 -8.59 -7.07
CA GLY A 52 17.63 -9.02 -6.43
C GLY A 52 17.75 -8.53 -4.98
N ASP A 53 18.93 -8.04 -4.62
CA ASP A 53 19.23 -7.55 -3.26
C ASP A 53 18.58 -6.20 -2.92
N ALA A 54 17.93 -5.54 -3.90
CA ALA A 54 17.20 -4.29 -3.65
C ALA A 54 15.94 -4.49 -2.80
N VAL A 55 15.45 -5.71 -2.68
CA VAL A 55 14.28 -6.05 -1.86
C VAL A 55 14.63 -7.14 -0.87
N ARG A 56 14.39 -6.84 0.41
CA ARG A 56 14.54 -7.82 1.50
C ARG A 56 13.18 -8.37 1.88
N PHE A 57 13.07 -9.70 1.89
CA PHE A 57 11.89 -10.41 2.37
C PHE A 57 11.99 -10.72 3.87
N PRO A 58 10.87 -10.81 4.61
CA PRO A 58 9.50 -10.67 4.13
C PRO A 58 9.16 -9.24 3.74
N ARG A 59 8.28 -9.07 2.74
CA ARG A 59 7.85 -7.77 2.23
C ARG A 59 6.38 -7.79 1.86
N VAL A 60 5.67 -6.71 2.20
CA VAL A 60 4.37 -6.38 1.62
C VAL A 60 4.62 -5.58 0.35
N LEU A 61 4.18 -6.11 -0.78
CA LEU A 61 4.34 -5.46 -2.08
C LEU A 61 3.32 -4.33 -2.27
N GLY A 62 3.39 -3.70 -3.43
CA GLY A 62 2.48 -2.63 -3.82
C GLY A 62 3.18 -1.28 -3.88
N ILE A 63 3.33 -0.75 -5.09
CA ILE A 63 4.06 0.49 -5.35
C ILE A 63 3.18 1.74 -5.28
N GLU A 64 1.88 1.58 -5.07
CA GLU A 64 0.94 2.70 -4.97
C GLU A 64 -0.26 2.36 -4.10
N CYS A 65 -0.82 3.37 -3.48
CA CYS A 65 -2.12 3.26 -2.81
C CYS A 65 -2.82 4.61 -2.72
N ALA A 66 -4.11 4.55 -2.48
CA ALA A 66 -4.95 5.68 -2.09
C ALA A 66 -5.68 5.34 -0.81
N GLY A 67 -5.88 6.32 0.04
CA GLY A 67 -6.56 6.10 1.32
C GLY A 67 -6.79 7.37 2.09
N GLU A 68 -6.85 7.21 3.40
CA GLU A 68 -7.11 8.30 4.35
C GLU A 68 -6.01 8.30 5.42
N VAL A 69 -5.58 9.47 5.80
CA VAL A 69 -4.66 9.65 6.93
C VAL A 69 -5.34 9.17 8.22
N VAL A 70 -4.66 8.31 8.96
CA VAL A 70 -5.04 7.91 10.31
C VAL A 70 -4.32 8.78 11.32
N GLU A 71 -3.00 8.90 11.19
CA GLU A 71 -2.13 9.65 12.07
C GLU A 71 -0.93 10.18 11.29
N ALA A 72 -0.59 11.44 11.50
CA ALA A 72 0.49 12.14 10.81
C ALA A 72 1.26 13.07 11.75
N PRO A 73 2.09 12.51 12.67
CA PRO A 73 2.87 13.32 13.61
C PRO A 73 3.79 14.29 12.89
N ASP A 74 3.85 15.52 13.39
CA ASP A 74 4.69 16.61 12.85
C ASP A 74 4.48 16.88 11.35
N SER A 75 3.25 16.72 10.87
CA SER A 75 2.85 16.96 9.48
C SER A 75 1.65 17.89 9.41
N ASP A 76 1.51 18.59 8.29
CA ASP A 76 0.33 19.41 7.99
C ASP A 76 -0.91 18.58 7.60
N LEU A 77 -0.71 17.29 7.34
CA LEU A 77 -1.82 16.37 7.03
C LEU A 77 -2.65 16.08 8.27
N GLN A 78 -3.95 16.04 8.08
CA GLN A 78 -4.91 15.81 9.17
C GLN A 78 -5.55 14.43 9.08
N PRO A 79 -5.90 13.79 10.22
CA PRO A 79 -6.68 12.56 10.22
C PRO A 79 -7.95 12.69 9.38
N GLY A 80 -8.23 11.65 8.58
CA GLY A 80 -9.36 11.63 7.66
C GLY A 80 -9.11 12.27 6.30
N GLN A 81 -8.01 12.98 6.13
CA GLN A 81 -7.66 13.59 4.85
C GLN A 81 -7.35 12.51 3.81
N ARG A 82 -7.89 12.69 2.61
CA ARG A 82 -7.64 11.78 1.49
C ARG A 82 -6.26 12.02 0.92
N VAL A 83 -5.56 10.92 0.69
CA VAL A 83 -4.18 10.94 0.21
C VAL A 83 -3.95 9.83 -0.81
N LEU A 84 -2.90 10.01 -1.58
CA LEU A 84 -2.34 8.95 -2.40
C LEU A 84 -0.82 8.93 -2.24
N ALA A 85 -0.23 7.79 -2.54
CA ALA A 85 1.22 7.61 -2.57
C ALA A 85 1.59 6.66 -3.70
N ALA A 86 2.72 6.93 -4.33
CA ALA A 86 3.22 6.09 -5.40
C ALA A 86 4.74 6.14 -5.45
N MET A 87 5.36 4.99 -5.77
CA MET A 87 6.80 4.88 -5.99
C MET A 87 7.64 5.19 -4.73
N GLY A 88 8.83 5.73 -4.88
CA GLY A 88 9.69 6.18 -3.77
C GLY A 88 10.16 5.08 -2.82
N GLY A 89 10.28 3.85 -3.29
CA GLY A 89 10.66 2.69 -2.47
C GLY A 89 9.50 1.89 -1.90
N MET A 90 8.26 2.35 -2.11
CA MET A 90 7.05 1.70 -1.63
C MET A 90 6.93 0.27 -2.18
N GLY A 91 6.73 -0.71 -1.30
CA GLY A 91 6.69 -2.12 -1.64
C GLY A 91 8.05 -2.76 -1.94
N ARG A 92 9.14 -2.03 -1.74
CA ARG A 92 10.53 -2.45 -1.96
C ARG A 92 11.40 -2.17 -0.76
N ASP A 93 11.66 -0.90 -0.45
CA ASP A 93 12.49 -0.47 0.68
C ASP A 93 11.73 -0.55 2.02
N TYR A 94 10.41 -0.41 1.96
CA TYR A 94 9.46 -0.53 3.05
C TYR A 94 8.16 -1.14 2.55
N ASP A 95 7.30 -1.59 3.47
CA ASP A 95 6.05 -2.27 3.13
C ASP A 95 5.09 -1.37 2.35
N GLY A 96 4.50 -1.92 1.31
CA GLY A 96 3.71 -1.21 0.32
C GLY A 96 2.20 -1.27 0.52
N GLY A 97 1.47 -1.18 -0.59
CA GLY A 97 0.03 -0.97 -0.59
C GLY A 97 -0.83 -2.22 -0.35
N TYR A 98 -0.28 -3.43 -0.44
CA TYR A 98 -1.04 -4.67 -0.30
C TYR A 98 -1.40 -4.99 1.16
N GLN A 99 -1.92 -4.02 1.87
CA GLN A 99 -2.31 -4.14 3.28
C GLN A 99 -3.40 -3.14 3.65
N GLN A 100 -4.07 -3.37 4.76
CA GLN A 100 -5.17 -2.49 5.21
C GLN A 100 -4.66 -1.13 5.72
N TYR A 101 -3.49 -1.10 6.33
CA TYR A 101 -2.82 0.12 6.82
C TYR A 101 -1.38 0.12 6.35
N ALA A 102 -0.93 1.23 5.79
CA ALA A 102 0.44 1.41 5.33
C ALA A 102 1.11 2.54 6.10
N LEU A 103 2.36 2.32 6.52
CA LEU A 103 3.21 3.34 7.12
C LEU A 103 4.13 3.87 6.04
N LEU A 104 3.95 5.14 5.67
CA LEU A 104 4.57 5.74 4.50
C LEU A 104 5.39 6.97 4.88
N PRO A 105 6.55 7.20 4.23
CA PRO A 105 7.29 8.45 4.42
C PRO A 105 6.40 9.66 4.08
N ALA A 106 6.45 10.68 4.91
CA ALA A 106 5.65 11.90 4.72
C ALA A 106 5.90 12.55 3.34
N SER A 107 7.13 12.47 2.84
CA SER A 107 7.51 13.00 1.52
C SER A 107 6.85 12.29 0.34
N GLN A 108 6.32 11.08 0.55
CA GLN A 108 5.67 10.27 -0.49
C GLN A 108 4.14 10.38 -0.47
N VAL A 109 3.58 11.01 0.56
CA VAL A 109 2.13 11.12 0.72
C VAL A 109 1.62 12.43 0.16
N ILE A 110 0.72 12.35 -0.82
CA ILE A 110 0.20 13.49 -1.57
C ILE A 110 -1.27 13.69 -1.19
N PRO A 111 -1.65 14.88 -0.68
CA PRO A 111 -3.05 15.17 -0.40
C PRO A 111 -3.86 15.25 -1.70
N VAL A 112 -5.07 14.68 -1.67
CA VAL A 112 -6.02 14.75 -2.77
C VAL A 112 -7.03 15.84 -2.46
N THR A 113 -7.00 16.91 -3.24
CA THR A 113 -7.91 18.07 -3.08
C THR A 113 -9.10 18.03 -4.03
N SER A 114 -9.19 16.99 -4.87
CA SER A 114 -10.26 16.84 -5.85
C SER A 114 -11.62 16.64 -5.17
N THR A 115 -12.63 17.34 -5.65
CA THR A 115 -14.04 17.14 -5.29
C THR A 115 -14.68 15.98 -6.03
N ILE A 116 -13.93 15.25 -6.86
CA ILE A 116 -14.41 14.04 -7.52
C ILE A 116 -14.68 13.00 -6.43
N LEU A 117 -15.95 12.85 -6.10
CA LEU A 117 -16.41 11.74 -5.30
C LEU A 117 -16.11 10.47 -6.10
N LEU A 118 -15.25 9.62 -5.56
CA LEU A 118 -15.19 8.24 -5.98
C LEU A 118 -16.57 7.63 -5.70
N ARG A 119 -17.50 7.81 -6.64
CA ARG A 119 -18.75 7.06 -6.62
C ARG A 119 -18.31 5.61 -6.68
N ARG A 120 -18.57 4.88 -5.61
CA ARG A 120 -18.61 3.42 -5.68
C ARG A 120 -19.56 3.09 -6.83
N ARG A 121 -19.06 2.84 -8.01
CA ARG A 121 -19.80 2.06 -8.97
C ARG A 121 -19.96 0.71 -8.31
N ASN A 122 -21.20 0.37 -7.94
CA ASN A 122 -21.57 -1.00 -7.69
C ASN A 122 -21.31 -1.76 -8.99
N MET A 123 -20.10 -2.21 -9.18
CA MET A 123 -19.81 -3.24 -10.16
C MET A 123 -20.47 -4.51 -9.60
N ARG A 124 -21.73 -4.74 -9.97
CA ARG A 124 -22.26 -6.08 -9.94
C ARG A 124 -21.32 -6.89 -10.81
N ALA A 125 -20.68 -7.87 -10.22
CA ALA A 125 -19.91 -8.85 -10.98
C ALA A 125 -20.82 -9.36 -12.11
N PRO A 126 -20.33 -9.39 -13.38
CA PRO A 126 -21.08 -10.03 -14.43
C PRO A 126 -21.34 -11.48 -14.03
N SER A 127 -22.60 -11.87 -13.98
CA SER A 127 -22.95 -13.27 -13.81
C SER A 127 -22.50 -14.00 -15.06
N PHE A 128 -21.41 -14.74 -14.96
CA PHE A 128 -21.05 -15.71 -16.00
C PHE A 128 -22.08 -16.85 -15.95
N ARG A 129 -22.86 -17.01 -17.06
CA ARG A 129 -23.64 -18.21 -17.34
C ARG A 129 -22.78 -19.22 -18.07
#